data_86c69b6f46b075ab73ff6d40e6feef0d
#
_entry.id   86c69b6f46b075ab73ff6d40e6feef0d
#
_cell.length_a   1.000
_cell.length_b   1.000
_cell.length_c   1.000
_cell.angle_alpha   90.00
_cell.angle_beta   90.00
_cell.angle_gamma   90.00
#
_symmetry.space_group_name_H-M   'P 1'
#
loop_
_entity.id
_entity.type
_entity.pdbx_description
1 polymer ?
#
loop_
_entity_poly.entity_id
_entity_poly.type
_entity_poly.pdbx_seq_one_letter_code
_entity_poly.pdbx_strand_id
1 'polypeptide(L)'
;MNYEIKQQDKFRFIEEGKGEPLLLLHGLFGALSNFKDLIEHFRQRYQVIVPILPLFDLDIFHTSVGGLEKYVQKFIEARGYQQIHLLGNSLGGHVALVHILKHPEKIKSLILTGSSGLFENGMGDSYPKRGDYEYIKKKTQVTFYDPATATKELVDEVFEITNNRLKVIKIIALAKSAIRNNLGEELNQIKQPTCLIWGNNDTITPPFVGKEFQRLIPNSELHFIDKCGHAPMMEVPTEFNRLLDDFLTRLQQ
;
A
#
# COMPACT_ATOMS: atom_id res chain seq x y z
N MET A 1 -11.50 10.55 -13.45
CA MET A 1 -11.43 11.86 -12.77
C MET A 1 -10.01 12.09 -12.30
N ASN A 2 -9.49 13.29 -12.51
CA ASN A 2 -8.22 13.68 -11.93
C ASN A 2 -8.51 14.35 -10.60
N TYR A 3 -8.09 13.74 -9.49
CA TYR A 3 -8.16 14.37 -8.18
C TYR A 3 -7.19 15.54 -8.09
N GLU A 4 -7.60 16.58 -7.36
CA GLU A 4 -6.72 17.69 -7.03
C GLU A 4 -5.59 17.21 -6.09
N ILE A 5 -4.36 17.47 -6.48
CA ILE A 5 -3.20 17.24 -5.61
C ILE A 5 -3.03 18.49 -4.76
N LYS A 6 -3.38 18.38 -3.48
CA LYS A 6 -3.17 19.42 -2.48
C LYS A 6 -1.71 19.42 -2.03
N GLN A 7 -1.26 20.58 -1.56
CA GLN A 7 0.07 20.74 -0.97
C GLN A 7 -0.03 21.48 0.35
N GLN A 8 0.65 20.95 1.37
CA GLN A 8 0.88 21.60 2.64
C GLN A 8 2.36 21.41 3.00
N ASP A 9 3.09 22.50 3.10
CA ASP A 9 4.55 22.49 3.25
C ASP A 9 5.21 21.62 2.16
N LYS A 10 5.93 20.58 2.55
CA LYS A 10 6.56 19.61 1.64
C LYS A 10 5.66 18.43 1.27
N PHE A 11 4.48 18.33 1.85
CA PHE A 11 3.59 17.19 1.67
C PHE A 11 2.63 17.43 0.51
N ARG A 12 2.58 16.47 -0.41
CA ARG A 12 1.62 16.41 -1.49
C ARG A 12 0.67 15.25 -1.23
N PHE A 13 -0.62 15.48 -1.39
CA PHE A 13 -1.63 14.47 -1.08
C PHE A 13 -2.94 14.73 -1.83
N ILE A 14 -3.75 13.68 -1.99
CA ILE A 14 -5.17 13.79 -2.30
C ILE A 14 -5.94 13.75 -1.00
N GLU A 15 -7.04 14.52 -0.93
CA GLU A 15 -7.94 14.52 0.20
C GLU A 15 -9.36 14.78 -0.28
N GLU A 16 -10.23 13.80 -0.06
CA GLU A 16 -11.63 13.83 -0.48
C GLU A 16 -12.54 13.44 0.69
N GLY A 17 -13.72 14.05 0.73
CA GLY A 17 -14.74 13.77 1.73
C GLY A 17 -14.51 14.46 3.07
N LYS A 18 -15.31 14.05 4.07
CA LYS A 18 -15.27 14.54 5.46
C LYS A 18 -15.64 13.39 6.40
N GLY A 19 -15.18 13.46 7.63
CA GLY A 19 -15.43 12.44 8.66
C GLY A 19 -14.14 11.96 9.30
N GLU A 20 -14.14 10.74 9.80
CA GLU A 20 -12.95 10.12 10.37
C GLU A 20 -11.87 9.93 9.29
N PRO A 21 -10.58 10.19 9.61
CA PRO A 21 -9.51 10.06 8.64
C PRO A 21 -9.26 8.61 8.25
N LEU A 22 -9.32 8.32 6.94
CA LEU A 22 -8.90 7.06 6.32
C LEU A 22 -7.67 7.34 5.46
N LEU A 23 -6.49 7.01 5.98
CA LEU A 23 -5.20 7.25 5.33
C LEU A 23 -4.79 6.04 4.50
N LEU A 24 -4.49 6.25 3.22
CA LEU A 24 -4.16 5.21 2.25
C LEU A 24 -2.71 5.32 1.80
N LEU A 25 -1.91 4.28 2.05
CA LEU A 25 -0.50 4.22 1.65
C LEU A 25 -0.33 3.30 0.45
N HIS A 26 0.14 3.89 -0.66
CA HIS A 26 0.32 3.19 -1.92
C HIS A 26 1.61 2.36 -1.98
N GLY A 27 1.65 1.37 -2.89
CA GLY A 27 2.81 0.55 -3.19
C GLY A 27 3.85 1.27 -4.07
N LEU A 28 4.82 0.49 -4.55
CA LEU A 28 6.00 1.03 -5.26
C LEU A 28 5.68 1.61 -6.64
N PHE A 29 4.69 1.07 -7.35
CA PHE A 29 4.35 1.44 -8.73
C PHE A 29 2.87 1.80 -8.89
N GLY A 30 2.30 2.55 -8.02
CA GLY A 30 0.89 2.78 -8.14
C GLY A 30 0.45 3.94 -7.29
N ALA A 31 0.98 5.12 -7.59
CA ALA A 31 0.72 6.26 -6.76
C ALA A 31 -0.78 6.49 -6.56
N LEU A 32 -1.47 7.04 -7.51
CA LEU A 32 -2.82 7.55 -7.28
C LEU A 32 -3.92 6.68 -7.89
N SER A 33 -3.61 5.94 -8.94
CA SER A 33 -4.57 5.11 -9.66
C SER A 33 -5.06 3.90 -8.86
N ASN A 34 -4.27 3.46 -7.88
CA ASN A 34 -4.60 2.29 -7.07
C ASN A 34 -5.85 2.45 -6.19
N PHE A 35 -6.22 3.65 -5.81
CA PHE A 35 -7.27 3.91 -4.81
C PHE A 35 -8.50 4.64 -5.36
N LYS A 36 -8.62 4.80 -6.68
CA LYS A 36 -9.72 5.58 -7.27
C LYS A 36 -11.10 5.13 -6.78
N ASP A 37 -11.43 3.86 -6.97
CA ASP A 37 -12.75 3.33 -6.63
C ASP A 37 -12.98 3.30 -5.11
N LEU A 38 -11.91 3.13 -4.32
CA LEU A 38 -11.95 3.24 -2.87
C LEU A 38 -12.26 4.68 -2.44
N ILE A 39 -11.58 5.67 -2.99
CA ILE A 39 -11.85 7.10 -2.71
C ILE A 39 -13.31 7.43 -3.01
N GLU A 40 -13.81 7.07 -4.19
CA GLU A 40 -15.19 7.35 -4.60
C GLU A 40 -16.22 6.70 -3.66
N HIS A 41 -15.95 5.49 -3.17
CA HIS A 41 -16.84 4.78 -2.27
C HIS A 41 -16.85 5.39 -0.86
N PHE A 42 -15.69 5.67 -0.29
CA PHE A 42 -15.57 6.04 1.12
C PHE A 42 -15.66 7.56 1.39
N ARG A 43 -15.44 8.44 0.41
CA ARG A 43 -15.50 9.90 0.59
C ARG A 43 -16.85 10.43 1.09
N GLN A 44 -17.91 9.64 1.01
CA GLN A 44 -19.23 10.03 1.53
C GLN A 44 -19.30 10.00 3.07
N ARG A 45 -18.44 9.20 3.73
CA ARG A 45 -18.48 8.96 5.17
C ARG A 45 -17.14 9.18 5.88
N TYR A 46 -16.06 9.15 5.13
CA TYR A 46 -14.70 9.33 5.64
C TYR A 46 -14.00 10.50 4.95
N GLN A 47 -13.06 11.09 5.68
CA GLN A 47 -12.03 11.92 5.06
C GLN A 47 -10.96 10.97 4.52
N VAL A 48 -11.00 10.71 3.22
CA VAL A 48 -10.05 9.81 2.54
C VAL A 48 -8.81 10.58 2.13
N ILE A 49 -7.64 10.16 2.60
CA ILE A 49 -6.37 10.86 2.39
C ILE A 49 -5.36 9.91 1.74
N VAL A 50 -4.75 10.35 0.64
CA VAL A 50 -3.67 9.61 -0.04
C VAL A 50 -2.43 10.49 -0.09
N PRO A 51 -1.51 10.38 0.88
CA PRO A 51 -0.22 11.06 0.78
C PRO A 51 0.58 10.48 -0.38
N ILE A 52 1.19 11.34 -1.18
CA ILE A 52 2.13 10.93 -2.23
C ILE A 52 3.45 10.64 -1.54
N LEU A 53 3.76 9.34 -1.40
CA LEU A 53 5.00 8.92 -0.76
C LEU A 53 6.20 9.34 -1.60
N PRO A 54 7.25 9.93 -1.01
CA PRO A 54 8.41 10.45 -1.72
C PRO A 54 9.40 9.34 -2.11
N LEU A 55 8.91 8.32 -2.85
CA LEU A 55 9.69 7.12 -3.23
C LEU A 55 10.97 7.49 -3.98
N PHE A 56 10.91 8.57 -4.78
CA PHE A 56 12.00 9.01 -5.64
C PHE A 56 12.60 10.37 -5.24
N ASP A 57 12.06 11.03 -4.21
CA ASP A 57 12.47 12.38 -3.80
C ASP A 57 13.37 12.37 -2.56
N LEU A 58 13.31 11.31 -1.73
CA LEU A 58 14.22 11.14 -0.60
C LEU A 58 15.66 10.99 -1.09
N ASP A 59 16.63 11.49 -0.35
CA ASP A 59 18.03 11.15 -0.61
C ASP A 59 18.28 9.64 -0.40
N ILE A 60 19.38 9.13 -0.97
CA ILE A 60 19.63 7.68 -1.00
C ILE A 60 19.78 7.05 0.40
N PHE A 61 20.27 7.80 1.38
CA PHE A 61 20.47 7.31 2.75
C PHE A 61 19.15 7.18 3.52
N HIS A 62 18.15 7.98 3.13
CA HIS A 62 16.80 7.93 3.69
C HIS A 62 15.81 7.13 2.84
N THR A 63 16.22 6.64 1.68
CA THR A 63 15.39 5.80 0.80
C THR A 63 15.27 4.40 1.39
N SER A 64 14.33 4.25 2.32
CA SER A 64 14.08 3.01 3.11
C SER A 64 12.65 2.99 3.62
N VAL A 65 12.17 1.81 4.07
CA VAL A 65 10.86 1.68 4.75
C VAL A 65 10.79 2.63 5.95
N GLY A 66 11.82 2.69 6.78
CA GLY A 66 11.89 3.60 7.93
C GLY A 66 11.94 5.08 7.53
N GLY A 67 12.51 5.43 6.38
CA GLY A 67 12.49 6.80 5.87
C GLY A 67 11.10 7.21 5.38
N LEU A 68 10.38 6.29 4.72
CA LEU A 68 8.99 6.52 4.32
C LEU A 68 8.07 6.60 5.54
N GLU A 69 8.28 5.75 6.54
CA GLU A 69 7.52 5.82 7.79
C GLU A 69 7.71 7.17 8.49
N LYS A 70 8.93 7.69 8.60
CA LYS A 70 9.20 9.03 9.14
C LYS A 70 8.50 10.14 8.35
N TYR A 71 8.35 9.98 7.04
CA TYR A 71 7.59 10.92 6.23
C TYR A 71 6.10 10.87 6.60
N VAL A 72 5.53 9.65 6.71
CA VAL A 72 4.12 9.45 7.10
C VAL A 72 3.86 10.01 8.50
N GLN A 73 4.75 9.75 9.47
CA GLN A 73 4.65 10.31 10.81
C GLN A 73 4.57 11.85 10.80
N LYS A 74 5.49 12.51 10.10
CA LYS A 74 5.51 13.96 9.97
C LYS A 74 4.28 14.51 9.24
N PHE A 75 3.75 13.75 8.28
CA PHE A 75 2.51 14.11 7.59
C PHE A 75 1.32 14.08 8.57
N ILE A 76 1.15 13.00 9.33
CA ILE A 76 0.09 12.86 10.34
C ILE A 76 0.16 13.98 11.37
N GLU A 77 1.37 14.31 11.86
CA GLU A 77 1.60 15.43 12.79
C GLU A 77 1.23 16.78 12.19
N ALA A 78 1.70 17.08 10.97
CA ALA A 78 1.42 18.33 10.27
C ALA A 78 -0.08 18.53 9.99
N ARG A 79 -0.82 17.42 9.79
CA ARG A 79 -2.27 17.42 9.60
C ARG A 79 -3.06 17.46 10.91
N GLY A 80 -2.39 17.28 12.06
CA GLY A 80 -3.02 17.29 13.38
C GLY A 80 -3.94 16.12 13.66
N TYR A 81 -3.81 14.99 12.90
CA TYR A 81 -4.65 13.82 13.11
C TYR A 81 -4.34 13.16 14.45
N GLN A 82 -5.40 12.93 15.25
CA GLN A 82 -5.26 12.29 16.56
C GLN A 82 -5.31 10.77 16.45
N GLN A 83 -6.30 10.25 15.75
CA GLN A 83 -6.44 8.85 15.41
C GLN A 83 -6.90 8.69 13.95
N ILE A 84 -6.39 7.67 13.28
CA ILE A 84 -6.70 7.39 11.89
C ILE A 84 -7.00 5.91 11.67
N HIS A 85 -7.81 5.60 10.65
CA HIS A 85 -7.81 4.29 10.02
C HIS A 85 -6.67 4.27 9.00
N LEU A 86 -5.79 3.28 9.05
CA LEU A 86 -4.60 3.21 8.21
C LEU A 86 -4.67 2.00 7.29
N LEU A 87 -4.74 2.27 5.98
CA LEU A 87 -4.71 1.24 4.96
C LEU A 87 -3.39 1.29 4.20
N GLY A 88 -2.78 0.13 3.97
CA GLY A 88 -1.57 0.02 3.17
C GLY A 88 -1.60 -1.15 2.18
N ASN A 89 -1.19 -0.86 0.93
CA ASN A 89 -0.97 -1.88 -0.10
C ASN A 89 0.52 -2.09 -0.32
N SER A 90 0.95 -3.36 -0.37
CA SER A 90 2.34 -3.74 -0.72
C SER A 90 3.37 -3.02 0.17
N LEU A 91 4.29 -2.24 -0.41
CA LEU A 91 5.24 -1.40 0.33
C LEU A 91 4.52 -0.42 1.29
N GLY A 92 3.38 0.14 0.89
CA GLY A 92 2.56 0.99 1.77
C GLY A 92 2.05 0.25 3.00
N GLY A 93 1.73 -1.04 2.87
CA GLY A 93 1.38 -1.92 3.99
C GLY A 93 2.56 -2.13 4.94
N HIS A 94 3.77 -2.31 4.43
CA HIS A 94 4.97 -2.40 5.25
C HIS A 94 5.22 -1.09 6.03
N VAL A 95 5.07 0.06 5.37
CA VAL A 95 5.17 1.37 6.03
C VAL A 95 4.11 1.52 7.13
N ALA A 96 2.88 1.07 6.86
CA ALA A 96 1.79 1.08 7.84
C ALA A 96 2.11 0.21 9.06
N LEU A 97 2.66 -0.97 8.85
CA LEU A 97 3.10 -1.88 9.92
C LEU A 97 4.18 -1.25 10.79
N VAL A 98 5.22 -0.67 10.20
CA VAL A 98 6.27 0.02 10.96
C VAL A 98 5.70 1.21 11.73
N HIS A 99 4.74 1.91 11.14
CA HIS A 99 4.11 3.08 11.77
C HIS A 99 3.28 2.68 12.99
N ILE A 100 2.41 1.66 12.88
CA ILE A 100 1.57 1.23 14.00
C ILE A 100 2.40 0.65 15.16
N LEU A 101 3.50 -0.03 14.87
CA LEU A 101 4.42 -0.55 15.90
C LEU A 101 5.11 0.57 16.70
N LYS A 102 5.35 1.72 16.07
CA LYS A 102 5.99 2.89 16.73
C LYS A 102 4.98 3.84 17.38
N HIS A 103 3.80 3.98 16.80
CA HIS A 103 2.79 4.97 17.18
C HIS A 103 1.40 4.33 17.30
N PRO A 104 1.25 3.27 18.12
CA PRO A 104 -0.01 2.52 18.22
C PRO A 104 -1.20 3.38 18.67
N GLU A 105 -0.96 4.45 19.44
CA GLU A 105 -1.98 5.37 19.93
C GLU A 105 -2.62 6.22 18.82
N LYS A 106 -1.95 6.35 17.68
CA LYS A 106 -2.42 7.10 16.50
C LYS A 106 -3.33 6.29 15.58
N ILE A 107 -3.38 4.97 15.77
CA ILE A 107 -4.07 4.07 14.84
C ILE A 107 -5.32 3.50 15.48
N LYS A 108 -6.47 3.80 14.89
CA LYS A 108 -7.78 3.27 15.28
C LYS A 108 -7.99 1.85 14.74
N SER A 109 -7.60 1.62 13.50
CA SER A 109 -7.57 0.30 12.87
C SER A 109 -6.52 0.23 11.76
N LEU A 110 -6.06 -0.98 11.47
CA LEU A 110 -5.12 -1.28 10.39
C LEU A 110 -5.80 -2.11 9.30
N ILE A 111 -5.55 -1.75 8.04
CA ILE A 111 -6.01 -2.53 6.89
C ILE A 111 -4.80 -2.83 6.00
N LEU A 112 -4.57 -4.10 5.69
CA LEU A 112 -3.47 -4.54 4.85
C LEU A 112 -3.99 -5.29 3.63
N THR A 113 -3.42 -4.99 2.46
CA THR A 113 -3.71 -5.71 1.23
C THR A 113 -2.43 -5.95 0.44
N GLY A 114 -2.14 -7.22 0.11
CA GLY A 114 -0.91 -7.59 -0.57
C GLY A 114 0.35 -7.03 0.10
N SER A 115 0.38 -6.94 1.44
CA SER A 115 1.42 -6.24 2.19
C SER A 115 2.75 -6.97 2.15
N SER A 116 3.85 -6.22 2.02
CA SER A 116 5.19 -6.66 2.38
C SER A 116 5.42 -6.52 3.90
N GLY A 117 6.58 -6.99 4.39
CA GLY A 117 6.95 -6.96 5.81
C GLY A 117 7.16 -8.33 6.46
N LEU A 118 6.73 -9.42 5.80
CA LEU A 118 7.00 -10.81 6.21
C LEU A 118 7.72 -11.61 5.13
N PHE A 119 7.34 -11.40 3.89
CA PHE A 119 7.85 -12.14 2.75
C PHE A 119 8.15 -11.19 1.61
N GLU A 120 9.39 -11.20 1.16
CA GLU A 120 9.88 -10.28 0.14
C GLU A 120 10.45 -11.09 -1.04
N ASN A 121 9.60 -11.43 -2.00
CA ASN A 121 10.03 -12.00 -3.27
C ASN A 121 9.90 -11.00 -4.43
N GLY A 122 9.87 -9.72 -4.09
CA GLY A 122 9.41 -8.63 -4.96
C GLY A 122 10.23 -8.37 -6.22
N MET A 123 11.41 -8.96 -6.37
CA MET A 123 12.24 -8.75 -7.58
C MET A 123 12.35 -10.01 -8.44
N GLY A 124 11.94 -11.18 -7.92
CA GLY A 124 12.17 -12.45 -8.60
C GLY A 124 13.63 -12.62 -9.03
N ASP A 125 13.94 -13.64 -9.79
CA ASP A 125 15.29 -13.93 -10.27
C ASP A 125 15.72 -13.05 -11.49
N SER A 126 14.92 -12.04 -11.85
CA SER A 126 15.14 -11.25 -13.05
C SER A 126 15.19 -9.75 -12.77
N TYR A 127 16.35 -9.14 -12.96
CA TYR A 127 16.47 -7.69 -13.04
C TYR A 127 15.61 -7.12 -14.17
N PRO A 128 14.99 -5.94 -13.99
CA PRO A 128 14.27 -5.27 -15.07
C PRO A 128 15.16 -5.12 -16.29
N LYS A 129 14.74 -5.68 -17.42
CA LYS A 129 15.39 -5.43 -18.70
C LYS A 129 15.05 -4.01 -19.13
N ARG A 130 15.93 -3.08 -18.83
CA ARG A 130 15.76 -1.67 -19.21
C ARG A 130 15.61 -1.53 -20.71
N GLY A 131 14.68 -0.69 -21.15
CA GLY A 131 14.44 -0.44 -22.58
C GLY A 131 13.56 -1.49 -23.28
N ASP A 132 13.21 -2.59 -22.62
CA ASP A 132 12.33 -3.62 -23.18
C ASP A 132 10.90 -3.40 -22.70
N TYR A 133 10.11 -2.69 -23.50
CA TYR A 133 8.72 -2.36 -23.16
C TYR A 133 7.84 -3.60 -22.99
N GLU A 134 7.96 -4.59 -23.89
CA GLU A 134 7.15 -5.81 -23.84
C GLU A 134 7.49 -6.66 -22.59
N TYR A 135 8.75 -6.70 -22.20
CA TYR A 135 9.16 -7.34 -20.96
C TYR A 135 8.53 -6.64 -19.74
N ILE A 136 8.59 -5.30 -19.65
CA ILE A 136 8.01 -4.53 -18.55
C ILE A 136 6.49 -4.70 -18.53
N LYS A 137 5.82 -4.63 -19.68
CA LYS A 137 4.38 -4.88 -19.81
C LYS A 137 4.00 -6.24 -19.25
N LYS A 138 4.69 -7.32 -19.65
CA LYS A 138 4.45 -8.66 -19.16
C LYS A 138 4.66 -8.77 -17.64
N LYS A 139 5.70 -8.14 -17.10
CA LYS A 139 5.95 -8.11 -15.65
C LYS A 139 4.88 -7.34 -14.89
N THR A 140 4.39 -6.22 -15.42
CA THR A 140 3.28 -5.46 -14.84
C THR A 140 1.99 -6.28 -14.87
N GLN A 141 1.71 -6.98 -15.97
CA GLN A 141 0.52 -7.83 -16.11
C GLN A 141 0.48 -8.98 -15.11
N VAL A 142 1.62 -9.60 -14.80
CA VAL A 142 1.70 -10.72 -13.83
C VAL A 142 1.35 -10.30 -12.40
N THR A 143 1.35 -9.00 -12.10
CA THR A 143 0.93 -8.46 -10.80
C THR A 143 -0.57 -8.67 -10.56
N PHE A 144 -1.36 -8.79 -11.63
CA PHE A 144 -2.82 -8.92 -11.60
C PHE A 144 -3.27 -10.33 -12.03
N TYR A 145 -4.43 -10.75 -11.58
CA TYR A 145 -5.09 -11.96 -12.08
C TYR A 145 -5.58 -11.76 -13.51
N ASP A 146 -6.28 -10.65 -13.77
CA ASP A 146 -6.64 -10.23 -15.12
C ASP A 146 -5.54 -9.30 -15.68
N PRO A 147 -4.78 -9.75 -16.70
CA PRO A 147 -3.75 -8.92 -17.32
C PRO A 147 -4.26 -7.58 -17.90
N ALA A 148 -5.57 -7.48 -18.19
CA ALA A 148 -6.18 -6.24 -18.70
C ALA A 148 -6.22 -5.12 -17.64
N THR A 149 -6.13 -5.46 -16.36
CA THR A 149 -6.00 -4.47 -15.27
C THR A 149 -4.72 -3.65 -15.38
N ALA A 150 -3.67 -4.21 -15.99
CA ALA A 150 -2.46 -3.48 -16.35
C ALA A 150 -2.72 -2.60 -17.58
N THR A 151 -3.41 -1.48 -17.40
CA THR A 151 -3.70 -0.54 -18.48
C THR A 151 -2.43 -0.02 -19.15
N LYS A 152 -2.56 0.52 -20.36
CA LYS A 152 -1.42 1.10 -21.06
C LYS A 152 -0.75 2.21 -20.23
N GLU A 153 -1.53 3.06 -19.59
CA GLU A 153 -1.04 4.16 -18.76
C GLU A 153 -0.21 3.64 -17.58
N LEU A 154 -0.67 2.57 -16.91
CA LEU A 154 0.08 1.95 -15.82
C LEU A 154 1.39 1.32 -16.32
N VAL A 155 1.36 0.65 -17.46
CA VAL A 155 2.56 0.06 -18.09
C VAL A 155 3.55 1.17 -18.48
N ASP A 156 3.07 2.26 -19.08
CA ASP A 156 3.89 3.41 -19.47
C ASP A 156 4.57 4.04 -18.23
N GLU A 157 3.84 4.23 -17.13
CA GLU A 157 4.40 4.73 -15.87
C GLU A 157 5.51 3.83 -15.32
N VAL A 158 5.26 2.51 -15.28
CA VAL A 158 6.26 1.53 -14.81
C VAL A 158 7.48 1.52 -15.75
N PHE A 159 7.25 1.64 -17.06
CA PHE A 159 8.32 1.71 -18.06
C PHE A 159 9.18 2.96 -17.89
N GLU A 160 8.58 4.13 -17.69
CA GLU A 160 9.31 5.37 -17.43
C GLU A 160 10.13 5.28 -16.13
N ILE A 161 9.56 4.74 -15.06
CA ILE A 161 10.26 4.55 -13.80
C ILE A 161 11.47 3.62 -13.98
N THR A 162 11.27 2.47 -14.64
CA THR A 162 12.32 1.45 -14.82
C THR A 162 13.41 1.88 -15.81
N ASN A 163 13.14 2.81 -16.70
CA ASN A 163 14.14 3.39 -17.59
C ASN A 163 14.93 4.54 -16.96
N ASN A 164 14.46 5.10 -15.86
CA ASN A 164 15.19 6.13 -15.14
C ASN A 164 16.17 5.50 -14.15
N ARG A 165 17.48 5.64 -14.43
CA ARG A 165 18.54 5.03 -13.62
C ARG A 165 18.48 5.42 -12.14
N LEU A 166 18.20 6.69 -11.82
CA LEU A 166 18.13 7.15 -10.43
C LEU A 166 16.91 6.58 -9.70
N LYS A 167 15.76 6.49 -10.38
CA LYS A 167 14.57 5.86 -9.81
C LYS A 167 14.80 4.37 -9.55
N VAL A 168 15.45 3.65 -10.48
CA VAL A 168 15.79 2.22 -10.29
C VAL A 168 16.70 2.00 -9.08
N ILE A 169 17.72 2.85 -8.88
CA ILE A 169 18.58 2.75 -7.69
C ILE A 169 17.74 2.88 -6.40
N LYS A 170 16.76 3.80 -6.37
CA LYS A 170 15.87 3.98 -5.21
C LYS A 170 14.91 2.81 -5.01
N ILE A 171 14.37 2.24 -6.09
CA ILE A 171 13.58 1.00 -6.03
C ILE A 171 14.39 -0.13 -5.39
N ILE A 172 15.63 -0.33 -5.84
CA ILE A 172 16.51 -1.36 -5.28
C ILE A 172 16.81 -1.09 -3.80
N ALA A 173 17.03 0.18 -3.42
CA ALA A 173 17.26 0.55 -2.02
C ALA A 173 16.03 0.25 -1.16
N LEU A 174 14.81 0.59 -1.61
CA LEU A 174 13.55 0.28 -0.94
C LEU A 174 13.33 -1.23 -0.80
N ALA A 175 13.53 -2.00 -1.88
CA ALA A 175 13.39 -3.46 -1.86
C ALA A 175 14.38 -4.10 -0.86
N LYS A 176 15.65 -3.69 -0.88
CA LYS A 176 16.64 -4.16 0.10
C LYS A 176 16.31 -3.75 1.53
N SER A 177 15.73 -2.57 1.71
CA SER A 177 15.26 -2.12 3.04
C SER A 177 14.09 -2.96 3.52
N ALA A 178 13.13 -3.28 2.65
CA ALA A 178 12.00 -4.14 2.98
C ALA A 178 12.46 -5.55 3.42
N ILE A 179 13.36 -6.18 2.65
CA ILE A 179 13.94 -7.49 2.99
C ILE A 179 14.62 -7.49 4.37
N ARG A 180 15.34 -6.42 4.71
CA ARG A 180 16.07 -6.31 5.99
C ARG A 180 15.18 -5.99 7.18
N ASN A 181 14.00 -5.46 6.94
CA ASN A 181 13.03 -5.05 7.95
C ASN A 181 11.87 -6.05 8.02
N ASN A 182 12.19 -7.34 8.25
CA ASN A 182 11.15 -8.35 8.49
C ASN A 182 10.56 -8.13 9.89
N LEU A 183 9.23 -8.07 9.98
CA LEU A 183 8.49 -7.69 11.20
C LEU A 183 7.88 -8.90 11.93
N GLY A 184 8.22 -10.13 11.54
CA GLY A 184 7.58 -11.35 12.06
C GLY A 184 7.59 -11.46 13.58
N GLU A 185 8.65 -10.99 14.24
CA GLU A 185 8.77 -11.03 15.69
C GLU A 185 7.99 -9.95 16.43
N GLU A 186 7.63 -8.84 15.74
CA GLU A 186 6.98 -7.69 16.35
C GLU A 186 5.47 -7.64 16.15
N LEU A 187 4.92 -8.35 15.13
CA LEU A 187 3.51 -8.24 14.74
C LEU A 187 2.53 -8.63 15.86
N ASN A 188 2.93 -9.47 16.81
CA ASN A 188 2.12 -9.82 17.98
C ASN A 188 1.86 -8.64 18.94
N GLN A 189 2.59 -7.54 18.78
CA GLN A 189 2.41 -6.30 19.55
C GLN A 189 1.25 -5.46 19.02
N ILE A 190 0.78 -5.69 17.78
CA ILE A 190 -0.34 -4.96 17.19
C ILE A 190 -1.63 -5.42 17.85
N LYS A 191 -2.30 -4.52 18.58
CA LYS A 191 -3.56 -4.79 19.31
C LYS A 191 -4.78 -4.19 18.64
N GLN A 192 -4.58 -3.25 17.74
CA GLN A 192 -5.67 -2.60 17.02
C GLN A 192 -6.41 -3.61 16.13
N PRO A 193 -7.73 -3.43 15.94
CA PRO A 193 -8.49 -4.21 14.98
C PRO A 193 -7.81 -4.14 13.61
N THR A 194 -7.56 -5.30 13.03
CA THR A 194 -6.83 -5.41 11.76
C THR A 194 -7.62 -6.22 10.74
N CYS A 195 -7.82 -5.64 9.54
CA CYS A 195 -8.44 -6.32 8.40
C CYS A 195 -7.39 -6.63 7.34
N LEU A 196 -7.33 -7.89 6.94
CA LEU A 196 -6.43 -8.39 5.90
C LEU A 196 -7.29 -8.77 4.68
N ILE A 197 -7.09 -8.09 3.54
CA ILE A 197 -7.83 -8.39 2.30
C ILE A 197 -6.83 -8.79 1.23
N TRP A 198 -6.90 -10.02 0.74
CA TRP A 198 -5.88 -10.62 -0.11
C TRP A 198 -6.45 -11.28 -1.36
N GLY A 199 -5.75 -11.17 -2.48
CA GLY A 199 -6.08 -11.93 -3.68
C GLY A 199 -5.63 -13.39 -3.56
N ASN A 200 -6.51 -14.35 -3.91
CA ASN A 200 -6.15 -15.77 -3.94
C ASN A 200 -5.09 -16.11 -5.02
N ASN A 201 -4.91 -15.22 -5.98
CA ASN A 201 -3.96 -15.40 -7.09
C ASN A 201 -2.79 -14.40 -7.01
N ASP A 202 -2.55 -13.80 -5.84
CA ASP A 202 -1.41 -12.91 -5.65
C ASP A 202 -0.09 -13.69 -5.77
N THR A 203 0.70 -13.35 -6.79
CA THR A 203 2.02 -13.95 -7.07
C THR A 203 3.17 -13.14 -6.47
N ILE A 204 2.92 -11.93 -6.01
CA ILE A 204 3.92 -11.04 -5.42
C ILE A 204 4.05 -11.31 -3.93
N THR A 205 2.93 -11.26 -3.21
CA THR A 205 2.81 -11.69 -1.80
C THR A 205 1.77 -12.81 -1.74
N PRO A 206 2.17 -14.08 -1.95
CA PRO A 206 1.24 -15.20 -2.10
C PRO A 206 0.28 -15.36 -0.92
N PRO A 207 -0.88 -16.03 -1.08
CA PRO A 207 -1.92 -16.16 -0.06
C PRO A 207 -1.45 -16.67 1.30
N PHE A 208 -0.38 -17.48 1.33
CA PHE A 208 0.20 -17.94 2.60
C PHE A 208 0.74 -16.78 3.45
N VAL A 209 1.16 -15.67 2.83
CA VAL A 209 1.63 -14.47 3.54
C VAL A 209 0.49 -13.81 4.30
N GLY A 210 -0.70 -13.69 3.69
CA GLY A 210 -1.91 -13.21 4.37
C GLY A 210 -2.29 -14.08 5.56
N LYS A 211 -2.21 -15.42 5.42
CA LYS A 211 -2.42 -16.36 6.52
C LYS A 211 -1.41 -16.20 7.64
N GLU A 212 -0.15 -15.93 7.29
CA GLU A 212 0.90 -15.71 8.27
C GLU A 212 0.71 -14.38 9.02
N PHE A 213 0.28 -13.30 8.35
CA PHE A 213 -0.15 -12.07 9.01
C PHE A 213 -1.27 -12.33 10.00
N GLN A 214 -2.32 -13.08 9.60
CA GLN A 214 -3.43 -13.42 10.50
C GLN A 214 -2.96 -14.23 11.71
N ARG A 215 -2.03 -15.15 11.53
CA ARG A 215 -1.47 -15.94 12.64
C ARG A 215 -0.69 -15.09 13.63
N LEU A 216 0.01 -14.05 13.15
CA LEU A 216 0.92 -13.23 13.96
C LEU A 216 0.25 -12.01 14.58
N ILE A 217 -0.81 -11.46 13.98
CA ILE A 217 -1.55 -10.30 14.49
C ILE A 217 -2.79 -10.79 15.26
N PRO A 218 -2.82 -10.68 16.60
CA PRO A 218 -3.85 -11.35 17.42
C PRO A 218 -5.29 -10.89 17.14
N ASN A 219 -5.48 -9.60 16.83
CA ASN A 219 -6.81 -9.02 16.59
C ASN A 219 -7.02 -8.75 15.10
N SER A 220 -6.91 -9.82 14.29
CA SER A 220 -7.02 -9.71 12.83
C SER A 220 -8.06 -10.66 12.24
N GLU A 221 -8.72 -10.20 11.18
CA GLU A 221 -9.57 -11.00 10.30
C GLU A 221 -8.96 -11.03 8.89
N LEU A 222 -9.08 -12.16 8.20
CA LEU A 222 -8.54 -12.35 6.85
C LEU A 222 -9.63 -12.72 5.87
N HIS A 223 -9.68 -11.98 4.77
CA HIS A 223 -10.58 -12.22 3.64
C HIS A 223 -9.78 -12.47 2.37
N PHE A 224 -10.13 -13.52 1.65
CA PHE A 224 -9.58 -13.80 0.33
C PHE A 224 -10.60 -13.47 -0.76
N ILE A 225 -10.12 -12.85 -1.84
CA ILE A 225 -10.91 -12.58 -3.03
C ILE A 225 -10.42 -13.50 -4.15
N ASP A 226 -11.34 -14.28 -4.71
CA ASP A 226 -11.02 -15.18 -5.84
C ASP A 226 -10.81 -14.40 -7.13
N LYS A 227 -10.03 -14.97 -8.05
CA LYS A 227 -9.69 -14.37 -9.33
C LYS A 227 -9.14 -12.93 -9.16
N CYS A 228 -8.24 -12.78 -8.21
CA CYS A 228 -7.68 -11.51 -7.81
C CYS A 228 -6.20 -11.69 -7.49
N GLY A 229 -5.36 -10.79 -7.98
CA GLY A 229 -3.92 -10.74 -7.75
C GLY A 229 -3.54 -9.80 -6.61
N HIS A 230 -2.47 -9.01 -6.84
CA HIS A 230 -1.77 -8.22 -5.82
C HIS A 230 -2.49 -6.91 -5.41
N ALA A 231 -3.42 -6.42 -6.22
CA ALA A 231 -4.09 -5.15 -5.98
C ALA A 231 -5.62 -5.30 -5.98
N PRO A 232 -6.21 -5.95 -4.96
CA PRO A 232 -7.66 -6.23 -4.91
C PRO A 232 -8.52 -4.98 -5.06
N MET A 233 -8.09 -3.84 -4.53
CA MET A 233 -8.80 -2.57 -4.64
C MET A 233 -8.85 -2.01 -6.07
N MET A 234 -8.01 -2.53 -6.98
CA MET A 234 -8.03 -2.20 -8.42
C MET A 234 -8.75 -3.25 -9.25
N GLU A 235 -8.53 -4.53 -8.95
CA GLU A 235 -9.02 -5.65 -9.75
C GLU A 235 -10.48 -5.96 -9.47
N VAL A 236 -10.89 -5.92 -8.21
CA VAL A 236 -12.24 -6.29 -7.76
C VAL A 236 -12.75 -5.25 -6.75
N PRO A 237 -12.83 -3.95 -7.15
CA PRO A 237 -13.10 -2.84 -6.23
C PRO A 237 -14.43 -2.98 -5.49
N THR A 238 -15.46 -3.52 -6.12
CA THR A 238 -16.77 -3.70 -5.48
C THR A 238 -16.70 -4.62 -4.28
N GLU A 239 -16.06 -5.78 -4.41
CA GLU A 239 -15.93 -6.74 -3.32
C GLU A 239 -14.94 -6.25 -2.27
N PHE A 240 -13.82 -5.65 -2.69
CA PHE A 240 -12.86 -5.03 -1.79
C PHE A 240 -13.53 -3.98 -0.90
N ASN A 241 -14.26 -3.04 -1.52
CA ASN A 241 -14.95 -1.98 -0.80
C ASN A 241 -16.03 -2.51 0.14
N ARG A 242 -16.77 -3.57 -0.26
CA ARG A 242 -17.75 -4.23 0.60
C ARG A 242 -17.11 -4.80 1.87
N LEU A 243 -16.02 -5.56 1.73
CA LEU A 243 -15.30 -6.16 2.86
C LEU A 243 -14.75 -5.10 3.81
N LEU A 244 -14.14 -4.05 3.24
CA LEU A 244 -13.62 -2.94 4.04
C LEU A 244 -14.73 -2.17 4.74
N ASP A 245 -15.86 -1.95 4.08
CA ASP A 245 -17.01 -1.26 4.65
C ASP A 245 -17.65 -2.04 5.80
N ASP A 246 -17.82 -3.34 5.63
CA ASP A 246 -18.30 -4.24 6.69
C ASP A 246 -17.38 -4.19 7.92
N PHE A 247 -16.07 -4.19 7.72
CA PHE A 247 -15.10 -4.07 8.81
C PHE A 247 -15.21 -2.72 9.52
N LEU A 248 -15.13 -1.61 8.79
CA LEU A 248 -15.15 -0.26 9.36
C LEU A 248 -16.48 0.06 10.07
N THR A 249 -17.60 -0.45 9.55
CA THR A 249 -18.93 -0.27 10.17
C THR A 249 -19.03 -0.97 11.52
N ARG A 250 -18.47 -2.18 11.67
CA ARG A 250 -18.44 -2.88 12.96
C ARG A 250 -17.62 -2.16 14.04
N LEU A 251 -16.63 -1.36 13.65
CA LEU A 251 -15.82 -0.58 14.60
C LEU A 251 -16.53 0.66 15.15
N GLN A 252 -17.66 1.05 14.56
CA GLN A 252 -18.45 2.21 15.00
C GLN A 252 -19.58 1.82 15.99
N GLN A 253 -19.80 0.52 16.18
CA GLN A 253 -20.77 -0.05 17.13
C GLN A 253 -20.12 -0.25 18.51
#